data_3a6baec3c6eccf1aadcd0dff39ab981a
#
_entry.id   3a6baec3c6eccf1aadcd0dff39ab981a
#
_cell.length_a   1.000
_cell.length_b   1.000
_cell.length_c   1.000
_cell.angle_alpha   90.00
_cell.angle_beta   90.00
_cell.angle_gamma   90.00
#
_symmetry.space_group_name_H-M   'P 1'
#
loop_
_entity.id
_entity.type
_entity.pdbx_description
1 polymer ?
#
loop_
_entity_poly.entity_id
_entity_poly.type
_entity_poly.pdbx_seq_one_letter_code
_entity_poly.pdbx_strand_id
1 'polypeptide(L)'
;MGEHRHRFGLRRQPTVVVGARATRAAGIALALILAATAAGLSAETETGERAAFRDRSVEAGLRFRHFNGMVGAFYFPEMTGPGGGLFDFDGDGDLDVFFRQGRLLVSGETLDQALFPIEDSLGDRLFRNDLSQVAPDGIAMSFVDVSAAAGFHDTGYGMGLAAGDYDGDGDLDLYLTNYGANQFWRNRGDGSFENITAATGTGDSRWSTSATFVDIDQDGDLDLFAANYVRFDVEKNPRCFASTSAPDYCGPSAFTSETDRLWRNRGDGTFEDISVKSGIARARGAGLGVISGDFNGDGRLDLYVANDGEANHLWLNRGDGTFSDDALFSGTALNRHGSPEASMGLAAADFDGDGDEDLFLTHLAEESNTFYRNLGDGLFEDRSRETLLAAPSMPYTSFGVAAIDFDNDGWPDLAIANGAVRIRLDLAVKGDRYPLEQPNQLFRNRGDGSFEEVTSSAGAAFALSEVSRGLATGDLDHDGAVDLIIFNNNGPVRLLANQAARGKRWLGIAGTQAGDRVRVLTESARTLRRTARTDGSYCSVSDVRVVVGLGDETARELEIERHGGRVRFLDPPVDVYLVLAASLPGLPTQP
;
A
#
# COMPACT_ATOMS: atom_id res chain seq x y z
N MET A 1 -35.81 53.34 8.40
CA MET A 1 -36.58 53.43 7.15
C MET A 1 -35.85 52.59 6.13
N GLY A 2 -36.24 51.45 5.59
CA GLY A 2 -37.45 50.69 5.63
C GLY A 2 -37.08 49.22 5.39
N GLU A 3 -37.79 48.37 6.08
CA GLU A 3 -37.74 46.93 5.96
C GLU A 3 -38.36 46.47 4.63
N HIS A 4 -37.77 45.43 3.99
CA HIS A 4 -38.51 44.57 3.09
C HIS A 4 -38.25 43.10 3.43
N ARG A 5 -39.24 42.51 4.11
CA ARG A 5 -39.38 41.06 4.29
C ARG A 5 -40.01 40.46 3.03
N HIS A 6 -39.40 39.45 2.44
CA HIS A 6 -40.07 38.55 1.50
C HIS A 6 -40.35 37.20 2.17
N ARG A 7 -41.69 36.94 2.32
CA ARG A 7 -42.24 35.64 2.71
C ARG A 7 -42.29 34.75 1.46
N PHE A 8 -41.76 33.52 1.54
CA PHE A 8 -42.08 32.47 0.62
C PHE A 8 -43.10 31.51 1.19
N GLY A 9 -44.25 31.39 0.46
CA GLY A 9 -45.38 30.57 0.83
C GLY A 9 -45.20 29.11 0.35
N LEU A 10 -45.51 28.20 1.25
CA LEU A 10 -45.65 26.77 0.99
C LEU A 10 -46.94 26.49 0.19
N ARG A 11 -46.81 25.86 -1.00
CA ARG A 11 -47.94 25.23 -1.71
C ARG A 11 -47.95 23.74 -1.39
N ARG A 12 -49.06 23.29 -0.78
CA ARG A 12 -49.44 21.87 -0.63
C ARG A 12 -50.07 21.39 -1.96
N GLN A 13 -49.72 20.21 -2.40
CA GLN A 13 -50.45 19.48 -3.43
C GLN A 13 -51.27 18.34 -2.80
N PRO A 14 -52.40 17.95 -3.43
CA PRO A 14 -53.39 17.10 -2.79
C PRO A 14 -53.15 15.62 -3.04
N THR A 15 -53.47 14.82 -2.03
CA THR A 15 -53.54 13.36 -2.00
C THR A 15 -54.72 12.84 -2.83
N VAL A 16 -54.48 11.93 -3.75
CA VAL A 16 -55.55 11.16 -4.43
C VAL A 16 -55.58 9.76 -3.87
N VAL A 17 -56.73 9.42 -3.24
CA VAL A 17 -57.04 8.07 -2.77
C VAL A 17 -57.84 7.39 -3.87
N VAL A 18 -57.38 6.21 -4.36
CA VAL A 18 -58.20 5.32 -5.19
C VAL A 18 -58.35 3.97 -4.53
N GLY A 19 -59.61 3.66 -4.26
CA GLY A 19 -60.04 2.48 -3.53
C GLY A 19 -60.05 1.21 -4.38
N ALA A 20 -59.82 0.07 -3.70
CA ALA A 20 -59.87 -1.29 -4.22
C ALA A 20 -61.28 -1.78 -4.49
N ARG A 21 -61.48 -2.50 -5.55
CA ARG A 21 -62.55 -3.51 -5.70
C ARG A 21 -61.98 -4.81 -6.27
N ALA A 22 -62.18 -5.86 -5.50
CA ALA A 22 -61.89 -7.25 -5.85
C ALA A 22 -62.97 -7.82 -6.76
N THR A 23 -62.59 -8.60 -7.77
CA THR A 23 -63.47 -9.63 -8.38
C THR A 23 -62.68 -10.92 -8.62
N ARG A 24 -63.22 -12.00 -8.10
CA ARG A 24 -62.75 -13.39 -8.29
C ARG A 24 -63.28 -13.86 -9.67
N ALA A 25 -62.45 -14.60 -10.39
CA ALA A 25 -62.89 -15.66 -11.28
C ALA A 25 -61.82 -16.74 -11.39
N ALA A 26 -62.28 -17.99 -11.26
CA ALA A 26 -61.48 -19.21 -11.32
C ALA A 26 -61.39 -19.71 -12.75
N GLY A 27 -60.37 -20.49 -13.08
CA GLY A 27 -60.50 -21.48 -14.15
C GLY A 27 -59.23 -21.87 -14.88
N ILE A 28 -58.81 -23.13 -14.65
CA ILE A 28 -58.25 -24.10 -15.60
C ILE A 28 -56.76 -24.08 -15.89
N ALA A 29 -56.10 -25.14 -15.41
CA ALA A 29 -54.75 -25.59 -15.74
C ALA A 29 -54.58 -26.00 -17.19
N LEU A 30 -53.45 -25.65 -17.80
CA LEU A 30 -52.88 -26.36 -18.93
C LEU A 30 -51.37 -26.39 -18.79
N ALA A 31 -50.83 -27.62 -18.62
CA ALA A 31 -49.39 -27.87 -18.57
C ALA A 31 -48.80 -27.75 -19.98
N LEU A 32 -47.79 -26.92 -20.12
CA LEU A 32 -46.86 -26.92 -21.24
C LEU A 32 -45.44 -27.03 -20.71
N ILE A 33 -44.83 -28.21 -20.95
CA ILE A 33 -43.43 -28.46 -20.76
C ILE A 33 -42.65 -27.74 -21.86
N LEU A 34 -41.89 -26.76 -21.51
CA LEU A 34 -40.82 -26.21 -22.36
C LEU A 34 -39.50 -26.31 -21.58
N ALA A 35 -38.61 -27.14 -22.12
CA ALA A 35 -37.24 -27.24 -21.66
C ALA A 35 -36.52 -25.88 -21.85
N ALA A 36 -36.22 -25.18 -20.79
CA ALA A 36 -35.28 -24.07 -20.76
C ALA A 36 -33.93 -24.60 -20.26
N THR A 37 -32.96 -24.53 -21.14
CA THR A 37 -31.55 -24.73 -20.84
C THR A 37 -31.14 -23.83 -19.67
N ALA A 38 -30.76 -24.45 -18.55
CA ALA A 38 -30.25 -23.76 -17.36
C ALA A 38 -28.88 -23.18 -17.70
N ALA A 39 -28.81 -21.85 -17.89
CA ALA A 39 -27.65 -21.09 -17.58
C ALA A 39 -27.61 -20.99 -16.03
N GLY A 40 -26.60 -21.60 -15.43
CA GLY A 40 -26.47 -21.61 -13.98
C GLY A 40 -26.18 -20.22 -13.44
N LEU A 41 -27.24 -19.54 -13.01
CA LEU A 41 -27.12 -18.54 -11.95
C LEU A 41 -27.26 -19.34 -10.63
N SER A 42 -26.15 -19.62 -9.98
CA SER A 42 -26.15 -19.99 -8.59
C SER A 42 -26.67 -18.80 -7.79
N ALA A 43 -27.92 -18.89 -7.32
CA ALA A 43 -28.40 -18.04 -6.26
C ALA A 43 -27.58 -18.42 -5.02
N GLU A 44 -26.68 -17.56 -4.61
CA GLU A 44 -26.07 -17.63 -3.30
C GLU A 44 -27.18 -17.51 -2.27
N THR A 45 -27.38 -18.58 -1.51
CA THR A 45 -28.29 -18.58 -0.36
C THR A 45 -27.69 -17.63 0.69
N GLU A 46 -28.35 -16.50 0.92
CA GLU A 46 -28.05 -15.57 2.02
C GLU A 46 -28.26 -16.27 3.38
N THR A 47 -27.25 -16.98 3.86
CA THR A 47 -26.99 -17.28 5.27
C THR A 47 -25.48 -17.41 5.43
N GLY A 48 -24.76 -16.31 5.32
CA GLY A 48 -23.33 -16.24 5.52
C GLY A 48 -22.92 -14.82 5.87
N GLU A 49 -21.99 -14.67 6.77
CA GLU A 49 -21.27 -13.42 6.99
C GLU A 49 -20.87 -12.83 5.62
N ARG A 50 -21.16 -11.55 5.42
CA ARG A 50 -20.69 -10.84 4.21
C ARG A 50 -19.18 -10.97 4.14
N ALA A 51 -18.66 -11.32 2.96
CA ALA A 51 -17.22 -11.29 2.71
C ALA A 51 -16.65 -9.91 3.06
N ALA A 52 -15.50 -9.86 3.73
CA ALA A 52 -14.90 -8.60 4.13
C ALA A 52 -14.49 -7.75 2.90
N PHE A 53 -14.03 -8.39 1.84
CA PHE A 53 -13.58 -7.71 0.61
C PHE A 53 -14.23 -8.32 -0.64
N ARG A 54 -14.45 -7.46 -1.65
CA ARG A 54 -14.95 -7.84 -2.98
C ARG A 54 -14.01 -7.34 -4.07
N ASP A 55 -13.60 -8.23 -4.99
CA ASP A 55 -12.84 -7.84 -6.18
C ASP A 55 -13.72 -7.02 -7.14
N ARG A 56 -13.32 -5.79 -7.40
CA ARG A 56 -13.95 -4.82 -8.30
C ARG A 56 -13.08 -4.48 -9.51
N SER A 57 -11.90 -5.07 -9.68
CA SER A 57 -10.91 -4.71 -10.68
C SER A 57 -11.48 -4.57 -12.08
N VAL A 58 -12.17 -5.62 -12.58
CA VAL A 58 -12.73 -5.64 -13.93
C VAL A 58 -13.93 -4.71 -14.05
N GLU A 59 -14.78 -4.66 -13.03
CA GLU A 59 -16.00 -3.89 -12.94
C GLU A 59 -15.69 -2.38 -12.95
N ALA A 60 -14.65 -1.97 -12.22
CA ALA A 60 -14.17 -0.59 -12.15
C ALA A 60 -13.32 -0.17 -13.37
N GLY A 61 -13.06 -1.06 -14.33
CA GLY A 61 -12.24 -0.74 -15.51
C GLY A 61 -10.73 -0.90 -15.33
N LEU A 62 -10.27 -1.37 -14.16
CA LEU A 62 -8.87 -1.55 -13.87
C LEU A 62 -8.36 -2.83 -14.54
N ARG A 63 -7.92 -2.71 -15.79
CA ARG A 63 -7.48 -3.83 -16.63
C ARG A 63 -6.00 -3.75 -16.90
N PHE A 64 -5.21 -4.02 -15.88
CA PHE A 64 -3.75 -4.09 -15.97
C PHE A 64 -3.27 -5.52 -15.66
N ARG A 65 -2.27 -5.97 -16.41
CA ARG A 65 -1.54 -7.20 -16.16
C ARG A 65 -0.04 -6.91 -16.16
N HIS A 66 0.62 -7.27 -15.09
CA HIS A 66 2.07 -7.17 -15.01
C HIS A 66 2.74 -8.18 -15.95
N PHE A 67 3.87 -7.78 -16.54
CA PHE A 67 4.75 -8.60 -17.36
C PHE A 67 6.17 -8.55 -16.77
N ASN A 68 6.70 -9.66 -16.34
CA ASN A 68 8.03 -9.72 -15.69
C ASN A 68 9.19 -10.01 -16.63
N GLY A 69 8.94 -10.19 -17.94
CA GLY A 69 9.99 -10.46 -18.93
C GLY A 69 10.58 -11.86 -18.92
N MET A 70 9.98 -12.80 -18.20
CA MET A 70 10.49 -14.16 -18.01
C MET A 70 10.62 -14.92 -19.34
N VAL A 71 11.85 -15.41 -19.63
CA VAL A 71 12.17 -16.24 -20.81
C VAL A 71 12.63 -17.65 -20.43
N GLY A 72 12.63 -18.01 -19.14
CA GLY A 72 13.10 -19.30 -18.61
C GLY A 72 14.59 -19.34 -18.30
N ALA A 73 15.23 -18.17 -18.23
CA ALA A 73 16.64 -18.04 -17.84
C ALA A 73 16.82 -17.85 -16.33
N PHE A 74 15.72 -17.68 -15.56
CA PHE A 74 15.71 -17.47 -14.12
C PHE A 74 16.51 -16.23 -13.70
N TYR A 75 16.28 -15.09 -14.36
CA TYR A 75 16.86 -13.82 -13.97
C TYR A 75 16.25 -13.33 -12.66
N PHE A 76 17.10 -12.94 -11.72
CA PHE A 76 16.68 -12.62 -10.37
C PHE A 76 15.61 -11.50 -10.28
N PRO A 77 15.61 -10.43 -11.11
CA PRO A 77 14.56 -9.42 -11.09
C PRO A 77 13.16 -9.93 -11.47
N GLU A 78 13.06 -11.03 -12.24
CA GLU A 78 11.77 -11.56 -12.72
C GLU A 78 10.81 -11.92 -11.57
N MET A 79 11.32 -12.25 -10.39
CA MET A 79 10.52 -12.71 -9.27
C MET A 79 10.25 -11.63 -8.19
N THR A 80 10.91 -10.48 -8.25
CA THR A 80 10.87 -9.47 -7.18
C THR A 80 9.82 -8.39 -7.37
N GLY A 81 9.55 -7.93 -8.60
CA GLY A 81 8.50 -6.94 -8.87
C GLY A 81 7.10 -7.54 -8.95
N PRO A 82 6.04 -6.73 -9.09
CA PRO A 82 6.02 -5.28 -9.09
C PRO A 82 5.50 -4.67 -7.80
N GLY A 83 5.68 -3.34 -7.69
CA GLY A 83 4.89 -2.47 -6.83
C GLY A 83 3.96 -1.55 -7.63
N GLY A 84 3.41 -0.55 -6.95
CA GLY A 84 2.53 0.47 -7.51
C GLY A 84 2.07 1.43 -6.42
N GLY A 85 1.15 2.34 -6.73
CA GLY A 85 0.73 3.34 -5.75
C GLY A 85 -0.67 3.87 -5.93
N LEU A 86 -1.19 4.39 -4.83
CA LEU A 86 -2.44 5.13 -4.73
C LEU A 86 -2.13 6.58 -4.33
N PHE A 87 -2.56 7.54 -5.12
CA PHE A 87 -2.45 8.98 -4.85
C PHE A 87 -3.37 9.76 -5.78
N ASP A 88 -3.79 10.93 -5.36
CA ASP A 88 -4.55 11.87 -6.17
C ASP A 88 -3.56 12.67 -7.03
N PHE A 89 -3.46 12.36 -8.35
CA PHE A 89 -2.44 13.00 -9.20
C PHE A 89 -2.92 14.30 -9.87
N ASP A 90 -4.23 14.50 -10.01
CA ASP A 90 -4.78 15.67 -10.69
C ASP A 90 -5.54 16.63 -9.77
N GLY A 91 -5.51 16.36 -8.45
CA GLY A 91 -6.03 17.24 -7.41
C GLY A 91 -7.55 17.29 -7.34
N ASP A 92 -8.25 16.28 -7.90
CA ASP A 92 -9.71 16.24 -7.89
C ASP A 92 -10.31 15.60 -6.62
N GLY A 93 -9.46 15.00 -5.79
CA GLY A 93 -9.79 14.37 -4.53
C GLY A 93 -10.04 12.87 -4.62
N ASP A 94 -10.12 12.30 -5.81
CA ASP A 94 -10.29 10.87 -6.04
C ASP A 94 -8.91 10.19 -6.10
N LEU A 95 -8.77 8.98 -5.55
CA LEU A 95 -7.49 8.27 -5.59
C LEU A 95 -7.28 7.56 -6.91
N ASP A 96 -6.16 7.83 -7.53
CA ASP A 96 -5.70 7.21 -8.76
C ASP A 96 -4.74 6.06 -8.50
N VAL A 97 -4.49 5.24 -9.53
CA VAL A 97 -3.64 4.06 -9.40
C VAL A 97 -2.49 4.10 -10.39
N PHE A 98 -1.27 3.98 -9.89
CA PHE A 98 -0.06 3.84 -10.70
C PHE A 98 0.51 2.43 -10.61
N PHE A 99 0.78 1.82 -11.77
CA PHE A 99 1.33 0.47 -11.88
C PHE A 99 2.73 0.49 -12.45
N ARG A 100 3.65 -0.19 -11.78
CA ARG A 100 4.98 -0.47 -12.31
C ARG A 100 4.93 -1.68 -13.26
N GLN A 101 5.69 -1.61 -14.36
CA GLN A 101 5.74 -2.65 -15.39
C GLN A 101 7.18 -3.16 -15.58
N GLY A 102 7.31 -4.47 -15.77
CA GLY A 102 8.55 -5.09 -16.19
C GLY A 102 8.74 -5.03 -17.71
N ARG A 103 9.87 -5.56 -18.17
CA ARG A 103 10.25 -5.66 -19.58
C ARG A 103 11.22 -6.84 -19.78
N LEU A 104 11.54 -7.17 -21.01
CA LEU A 104 12.62 -8.11 -21.29
C LEU A 104 13.94 -7.54 -20.77
N LEU A 105 14.74 -8.39 -20.11
CA LEU A 105 15.96 -7.97 -19.41
C LEU A 105 17.19 -7.93 -20.33
N VAL A 106 17.21 -8.74 -21.39
CA VAL A 106 18.35 -8.83 -22.29
C VAL A 106 18.06 -8.14 -23.61
N SER A 107 18.99 -7.30 -24.04
CA SER A 107 18.90 -6.63 -25.33
C SER A 107 18.91 -7.66 -26.48
N GLY A 108 17.90 -7.55 -27.36
CA GLY A 108 17.74 -8.47 -28.51
C GLY A 108 16.77 -9.62 -28.26
N GLU A 109 16.32 -9.86 -27.04
CA GLU A 109 15.16 -10.71 -26.79
C GLU A 109 13.89 -10.07 -27.35
N THR A 110 12.93 -10.91 -27.76
CA THR A 110 11.66 -10.48 -28.35
C THR A 110 10.50 -11.08 -27.57
N LEU A 111 9.33 -10.43 -27.60
CA LEU A 111 8.16 -10.82 -26.79
C LEU A 111 7.67 -12.24 -27.09
N ASP A 112 7.93 -12.77 -28.29
CA ASP A 112 7.59 -14.15 -28.64
C ASP A 112 8.47 -15.20 -27.93
N GLN A 113 9.60 -14.78 -27.35
CA GLN A 113 10.45 -15.63 -26.52
C GLN A 113 9.99 -15.68 -25.06
N ALA A 114 9.13 -14.74 -24.65
CA ALA A 114 8.62 -14.72 -23.29
C ALA A 114 7.74 -15.94 -23.00
N LEU A 115 7.87 -16.50 -21.80
CA LEU A 115 7.03 -17.63 -21.34
C LEU A 115 5.56 -17.24 -21.22
N PHE A 116 5.31 -15.98 -20.92
CA PHE A 116 3.98 -15.39 -20.75
C PHE A 116 3.90 -14.07 -21.53
N PRO A 117 3.79 -14.13 -22.88
CA PRO A 117 3.69 -12.92 -23.68
C PRO A 117 2.39 -12.17 -23.38
N ILE A 118 2.43 -10.85 -23.48
CA ILE A 118 1.27 -9.99 -23.40
C ILE A 118 1.05 -9.28 -24.74
N GLU A 119 -0.20 -8.92 -25.02
CA GLU A 119 -0.59 -8.20 -26.23
C GLU A 119 -0.49 -6.69 -26.05
N ASP A 120 -0.51 -6.21 -24.80
CA ASP A 120 -0.46 -4.79 -24.45
C ASP A 120 0.95 -4.19 -24.61
N SER A 121 1.01 -2.87 -24.79
CA SER A 121 2.28 -2.14 -24.80
C SER A 121 2.96 -2.22 -23.42
N LEU A 122 4.27 -2.46 -23.43
CA LEU A 122 5.09 -2.44 -22.22
C LEU A 122 5.29 -0.99 -21.76
N GLY A 123 5.16 -0.76 -20.48
CA GLY A 123 5.37 0.52 -19.80
C GLY A 123 4.46 0.64 -18.58
N ASP A 124 4.86 1.52 -17.68
CA ASP A 124 4.05 1.82 -16.50
C ASP A 124 2.70 2.39 -16.90
N ARG A 125 1.72 2.27 -16.02
CA ARG A 125 0.36 2.75 -16.26
C ARG A 125 -0.12 3.64 -15.12
N LEU A 126 -0.76 4.75 -15.51
CA LEU A 126 -1.54 5.61 -14.64
C LEU A 126 -3.00 5.50 -15.02
N PHE A 127 -3.84 5.11 -14.07
CA PHE A 127 -5.28 5.05 -14.21
C PHE A 127 -5.91 6.11 -13.33
N ARG A 128 -6.62 7.05 -13.97
CA ARG A 128 -7.41 8.03 -13.25
C ARG A 128 -8.72 7.41 -12.81
N ASN A 129 -9.10 7.65 -11.56
CA ASN A 129 -10.40 7.29 -11.02
C ASN A 129 -11.38 8.44 -11.23
N ASP A 130 -12.50 8.15 -11.88
CA ASP A 130 -13.60 9.11 -12.03
C ASP A 130 -14.76 8.60 -11.16
N LEU A 131 -14.92 9.12 -9.94
CA LEU A 131 -16.03 8.73 -9.06
C LEU A 131 -17.35 9.28 -9.58
N SER A 132 -18.36 8.44 -9.69
CA SER A 132 -19.68 8.86 -10.10
C SER A 132 -20.73 8.58 -9.04
N GLN A 133 -21.59 9.55 -8.75
CA GLN A 133 -22.63 9.47 -7.70
C GLN A 133 -23.85 8.60 -8.08
N VAL A 134 -23.78 7.79 -9.11
CA VAL A 134 -24.98 7.14 -9.69
C VAL A 134 -24.77 5.63 -9.86
N ALA A 135 -24.48 4.91 -8.78
CA ALA A 135 -24.68 3.47 -8.78
C ALA A 135 -25.81 3.10 -7.81
N PRO A 136 -26.63 2.06 -8.13
CA PRO A 136 -27.70 1.62 -7.23
C PRO A 136 -27.24 1.17 -5.84
N ASP A 137 -25.96 0.85 -5.72
CA ASP A 137 -25.28 0.26 -4.55
C ASP A 137 -24.18 1.17 -3.96
N GLY A 138 -24.09 2.45 -4.34
CA GLY A 138 -23.15 3.42 -3.79
C GLY A 138 -22.41 4.24 -4.85
N ILE A 139 -21.23 4.74 -4.50
CA ILE A 139 -20.33 5.46 -5.41
C ILE A 139 -19.69 4.45 -6.36
N ALA A 140 -19.66 4.73 -7.66
CA ALA A 140 -19.04 3.88 -8.66
C ALA A 140 -17.63 4.38 -8.97
N MET A 141 -16.63 3.56 -8.68
CA MET A 141 -15.26 3.73 -9.17
C MET A 141 -15.23 3.46 -10.69
N SER A 142 -14.52 4.31 -11.44
CA SER A 142 -14.36 4.17 -12.89
C SER A 142 -12.96 4.60 -13.31
N PHE A 143 -12.10 3.62 -13.55
CA PHE A 143 -10.71 3.86 -13.91
C PHE A 143 -10.49 3.98 -15.41
N VAL A 144 -9.79 5.05 -15.81
CA VAL A 144 -9.44 5.35 -17.20
C VAL A 144 -7.92 5.40 -17.34
N ASP A 145 -7.35 4.64 -18.27
CA ASP A 145 -5.91 4.70 -18.59
C ASP A 145 -5.56 6.05 -19.22
N VAL A 146 -4.80 6.86 -18.47
CA VAL A 146 -4.31 8.19 -18.89
C VAL A 146 -2.80 8.22 -19.11
N SER A 147 -2.11 7.07 -19.06
CA SER A 147 -0.63 6.95 -19.10
C SER A 147 0.02 7.70 -20.25
N ALA A 148 -0.56 7.60 -21.46
CA ALA A 148 -0.03 8.25 -22.64
C ALA A 148 -0.20 9.79 -22.59
N ALA A 149 -1.31 10.28 -22.03
CA ALA A 149 -1.56 11.69 -21.84
C ALA A 149 -0.66 12.27 -20.73
N ALA A 150 -0.47 11.50 -19.67
CA ALA A 150 0.42 11.84 -18.56
C ALA A 150 1.92 11.84 -18.93
N GLY A 151 2.29 11.27 -20.08
CA GLY A 151 3.64 11.35 -20.62
C GLY A 151 4.59 10.23 -20.19
N PHE A 152 4.11 9.18 -19.53
CA PHE A 152 4.95 8.05 -19.13
C PHE A 152 5.40 7.21 -20.33
N HIS A 153 6.69 7.32 -20.66
CA HIS A 153 7.34 6.59 -21.75
C HIS A 153 8.68 6.05 -21.26
N ASP A 154 8.99 4.79 -21.55
CA ASP A 154 10.26 4.13 -21.22
C ASP A 154 10.71 4.34 -19.75
N THR A 155 9.89 3.89 -18.83
CA THR A 155 10.13 4.04 -17.39
C THR A 155 11.10 2.99 -16.80
N GLY A 156 11.68 2.10 -17.60
CA GLY A 156 12.66 1.11 -17.19
C GLY A 156 12.04 -0.25 -16.84
N TYR A 157 12.79 -1.06 -16.08
CA TYR A 157 12.27 -2.30 -15.46
C TYR A 157 11.78 -1.94 -14.06
N GLY A 158 10.48 -1.72 -13.94
CA GLY A 158 9.86 -1.14 -12.76
C GLY A 158 9.89 -2.05 -11.53
N MET A 159 10.23 -1.44 -10.40
CA MET A 159 10.17 -2.07 -9.08
C MET A 159 9.10 -1.40 -8.24
N GLY A 160 9.38 -0.28 -7.64
CA GLY A 160 8.51 0.50 -6.77
C GLY A 160 8.48 1.98 -7.14
N LEU A 161 7.94 2.78 -6.23
CA LEU A 161 7.90 4.24 -6.33
C LEU A 161 7.84 4.88 -4.95
N ALA A 162 8.07 6.20 -4.92
CA ALA A 162 7.65 7.11 -3.86
C ALA A 162 6.82 8.24 -4.48
N ALA A 163 5.82 8.74 -3.75
CA ALA A 163 5.02 9.91 -4.12
C ALA A 163 5.12 10.98 -3.04
N GLY A 164 5.31 12.25 -3.42
CA GLY A 164 5.40 13.39 -2.51
C GLY A 164 5.53 14.70 -3.27
N ASP A 165 5.03 15.77 -2.70
CA ASP A 165 5.16 17.15 -3.20
C ASP A 165 6.56 17.67 -2.81
N TYR A 166 7.56 17.51 -3.71
CA TYR A 166 8.96 17.83 -3.38
C TYR A 166 9.32 19.31 -3.52
N ASP A 167 8.55 20.08 -4.29
CA ASP A 167 8.82 21.49 -4.55
C ASP A 167 7.76 22.44 -3.95
N GLY A 168 6.81 21.89 -3.20
CA GLY A 168 5.81 22.64 -2.43
C GLY A 168 4.74 23.32 -3.30
N ASP A 169 4.54 22.86 -4.55
CA ASP A 169 3.56 23.45 -5.47
C ASP A 169 2.14 22.89 -5.29
N GLY A 170 1.99 21.83 -4.49
CA GLY A 170 0.72 21.17 -4.14
C GLY A 170 0.39 19.98 -5.02
N ASP A 171 1.18 19.67 -6.04
CA ASP A 171 1.01 18.54 -6.93
C ASP A 171 1.95 17.38 -6.53
N LEU A 172 1.48 16.15 -6.49
CA LEU A 172 2.31 15.02 -6.08
C LEU A 172 3.24 14.56 -7.20
N ASP A 173 4.53 14.49 -6.89
CA ASP A 173 5.62 14.04 -7.76
C ASP A 173 5.98 12.59 -7.51
N LEU A 174 6.68 11.96 -8.47
CA LEU A 174 7.00 10.54 -8.40
C LEU A 174 8.50 10.27 -8.52
N TYR A 175 9.03 9.48 -7.62
CA TYR A 175 10.33 8.84 -7.78
C TYR A 175 10.14 7.35 -8.08
N LEU A 176 10.54 6.92 -9.29
CA LEU A 176 10.35 5.56 -9.79
C LEU A 176 11.63 4.75 -9.62
N THR A 177 11.57 3.67 -8.82
CA THR A 177 12.70 2.76 -8.61
C THR A 177 12.70 1.65 -9.66
N ASN A 178 13.89 1.23 -10.07
CA ASN A 178 14.09 0.28 -11.16
C ASN A 178 15.19 -0.77 -10.85
N TYR A 179 15.12 -1.89 -11.52
CA TYR A 179 16.34 -2.61 -11.87
C TYR A 179 17.02 -1.83 -12.99
N GLY A 180 18.07 -1.06 -12.66
CA GLY A 180 18.71 -0.07 -13.51
C GLY A 180 18.38 1.36 -13.10
N ALA A 181 18.44 2.29 -14.04
CA ALA A 181 18.33 3.73 -13.72
C ALA A 181 16.96 4.10 -13.15
N ASN A 182 16.96 4.69 -11.95
CA ASN A 182 15.79 5.30 -11.34
C ASN A 182 15.42 6.61 -12.05
N GLN A 183 14.17 7.02 -11.90
CA GLN A 183 13.65 8.22 -12.57
C GLN A 183 12.85 9.09 -11.61
N PHE A 184 13.03 10.42 -11.72
CA PHE A 184 12.23 11.40 -11.01
C PHE A 184 11.30 12.12 -11.99
N TRP A 185 10.01 12.11 -11.72
CA TRP A 185 8.97 12.68 -12.56
C TRP A 185 8.21 13.75 -11.78
N ARG A 186 8.33 15.00 -12.26
CA ARG A 186 7.56 16.12 -11.71
C ARG A 186 6.18 16.16 -12.32
N ASN A 187 5.16 16.28 -11.48
CA ASN A 187 3.82 16.65 -11.87
C ASN A 187 3.79 18.12 -12.31
N ARG A 188 3.03 18.45 -13.34
CA ARG A 188 2.91 19.83 -13.85
C ARG A 188 1.60 20.51 -13.46
N GLY A 189 0.74 19.83 -12.71
CA GLY A 189 -0.59 20.30 -12.34
C GLY A 189 -1.58 20.40 -13.51
N ASP A 190 -1.22 19.90 -14.68
CA ASP A 190 -2.05 19.90 -15.88
C ASP A 190 -2.44 18.47 -16.34
N GLY A 191 -2.21 17.48 -15.47
CA GLY A 191 -2.42 16.06 -15.73
C GLY A 191 -1.25 15.39 -16.46
N SER A 192 -0.11 16.09 -16.64
CA SER A 192 1.09 15.54 -17.27
C SER A 192 2.30 15.59 -16.37
N PHE A 193 3.24 14.65 -16.59
CA PHE A 193 4.50 14.56 -15.86
C PHE A 193 5.71 14.82 -16.75
N GLU A 194 6.79 15.33 -16.15
CA GLU A 194 8.08 15.58 -16.80
C GLU A 194 9.19 14.81 -16.07
N ASN A 195 10.00 14.07 -16.83
CA ASN A 195 11.20 13.44 -16.27
C ASN A 195 12.28 14.50 -15.98
N ILE A 196 12.54 14.75 -14.71
CA ILE A 196 13.50 15.75 -14.23
C ILE A 196 14.74 15.12 -13.56
N THR A 197 14.95 13.81 -13.70
CA THR A 197 16.03 13.06 -13.04
C THR A 197 17.40 13.72 -13.18
N ALA A 198 17.72 14.21 -14.37
CA ALA A 198 19.00 14.87 -14.62
C ALA A 198 19.10 16.26 -13.95
N ALA A 199 17.99 16.97 -13.82
CA ALA A 199 17.94 18.30 -13.20
C ALA A 199 18.06 18.19 -11.68
N THR A 200 17.39 17.21 -11.07
CA THR A 200 17.42 16.98 -9.61
C THR A 200 18.73 16.36 -9.12
N GLY A 201 19.45 15.63 -9.99
CA GLY A 201 20.66 14.90 -9.62
C GLY A 201 20.40 13.61 -8.80
N THR A 202 19.17 13.11 -8.79
CA THR A 202 18.75 11.93 -8.00
C THR A 202 18.85 10.60 -8.75
N GLY A 203 19.44 10.59 -9.95
CA GLY A 203 19.61 9.37 -10.73
C GLY A 203 20.48 8.34 -10.01
N ASP A 204 19.98 7.13 -9.84
CA ASP A 204 20.74 5.97 -9.38
C ASP A 204 20.58 4.82 -10.39
N SER A 205 21.67 4.16 -10.73
CA SER A 205 21.67 3.04 -11.68
C SER A 205 21.74 1.67 -11.01
N ARG A 206 21.69 1.63 -9.66
CA ARG A 206 21.62 0.38 -8.92
C ARG A 206 20.23 -0.23 -9.06
N TRP A 207 20.12 -1.44 -8.60
CA TRP A 207 18.82 -2.05 -8.43
C TRP A 207 18.17 -1.50 -7.15
N SER A 208 17.30 -0.50 -7.30
CA SER A 208 16.50 0.05 -6.20
C SER A 208 15.13 -0.63 -6.14
N THR A 209 14.60 -0.74 -4.94
CA THR A 209 13.32 -1.42 -4.62
C THR A 209 12.30 -0.43 -4.09
N SER A 210 12.23 -0.24 -2.77
CA SER A 210 11.36 0.77 -2.16
C SER A 210 12.06 2.12 -2.05
N ALA A 211 11.27 3.18 -2.01
CA ALA A 211 11.74 4.54 -1.74
C ALA A 211 10.70 5.28 -0.89
N THR A 212 11.12 6.36 -0.23
CA THR A 212 10.21 7.25 0.51
C THR A 212 10.67 8.69 0.42
N PHE A 213 9.70 9.59 0.34
CA PHE A 213 9.90 11.01 0.63
C PHE A 213 9.73 11.23 2.14
N VAL A 214 10.66 11.96 2.74
CA VAL A 214 10.72 12.17 4.20
C VAL A 214 11.44 13.48 4.51
N ASP A 215 10.89 14.30 5.38
CA ASP A 215 11.54 15.52 5.87
C ASP A 215 12.47 15.16 7.04
N ILE A 216 13.78 14.97 6.76
CA ILE A 216 14.74 14.48 7.75
C ILE A 216 15.30 15.58 8.66
N ASP A 217 15.28 16.85 8.22
CA ASP A 217 15.83 17.96 8.98
C ASP A 217 14.79 18.99 9.44
N GLN A 218 13.50 18.69 9.17
CA GLN A 218 12.32 19.45 9.58
C GLN A 218 12.32 20.88 9.04
N ASP A 219 12.87 21.06 7.83
CA ASP A 219 12.86 22.35 7.14
C ASP A 219 11.60 22.57 6.28
N GLY A 220 10.79 21.54 6.09
CA GLY A 220 9.55 21.54 5.33
C GLY A 220 9.71 21.01 3.91
N ASP A 221 10.92 20.86 3.40
CA ASP A 221 11.19 20.30 2.09
C ASP A 221 11.35 18.78 2.19
N LEU A 222 10.69 18.03 1.32
CA LEU A 222 10.79 16.56 1.35
C LEU A 222 12.12 16.09 0.77
N ASP A 223 12.89 15.37 1.58
CA ASP A 223 14.07 14.62 1.20
C ASP A 223 13.71 13.27 0.59
N LEU A 224 14.67 12.58 -0.02
CA LEU A 224 14.43 11.32 -0.73
C LEU A 224 15.36 10.23 -0.23
N PHE A 225 14.79 9.10 0.20
CA PHE A 225 15.52 7.87 0.50
C PHE A 225 15.16 6.77 -0.51
N ALA A 226 16.15 5.98 -0.95
CA ALA A 226 15.94 4.79 -1.77
C ALA A 226 16.74 3.61 -1.24
N ALA A 227 16.04 2.51 -0.98
CA ALA A 227 16.61 1.22 -0.63
C ALA A 227 17.18 0.55 -1.88
N ASN A 228 18.41 0.05 -1.78
CA ASN A 228 19.10 -0.66 -2.85
C ASN A 228 19.30 -2.12 -2.48
N TYR A 229 19.05 -3.01 -3.44
CA TYR A 229 19.05 -4.44 -3.19
C TYR A 229 20.44 -5.07 -3.35
N VAL A 230 20.68 -5.71 -4.46
CA VAL A 230 21.93 -6.41 -4.72
C VAL A 230 22.52 -6.04 -6.06
N ARG A 231 23.81 -6.25 -6.22
CA ARG A 231 24.50 -6.10 -7.50
C ARG A 231 24.23 -7.32 -8.37
N PHE A 232 23.26 -7.20 -9.26
CA PHE A 232 22.93 -8.22 -10.26
C PHE A 232 23.35 -7.75 -11.65
N ASP A 233 23.97 -8.65 -12.41
CA ASP A 233 24.37 -8.42 -13.79
C ASP A 233 23.75 -9.53 -14.64
N VAL A 234 22.79 -9.17 -15.49
CA VAL A 234 22.02 -10.11 -16.31
C VAL A 234 22.90 -10.95 -17.25
N GLU A 235 24.04 -10.40 -17.72
CA GLU A 235 24.99 -11.13 -18.57
C GLU A 235 25.78 -12.19 -17.79
N LYS A 236 25.87 -12.03 -16.46
CA LYS A 236 26.58 -12.95 -15.57
C LYS A 236 25.63 -13.76 -14.68
N ASN A 237 24.41 -13.96 -15.14
CA ASN A 237 23.38 -14.65 -14.36
C ASN A 237 23.88 -16.02 -13.86
N PRO A 238 24.06 -16.21 -12.54
CA PRO A 238 24.49 -17.49 -11.99
C PRO A 238 23.37 -18.54 -12.13
N ARG A 239 23.75 -19.80 -12.22
CA ARG A 239 22.76 -20.89 -12.23
C ARG A 239 22.60 -21.45 -10.84
N CYS A 240 21.38 -21.35 -10.33
CA CYS A 240 20.95 -21.94 -9.07
C CYS A 240 19.98 -23.10 -9.29
N PHE A 241 19.88 -23.97 -8.29
CA PHE A 241 19.10 -25.19 -8.38
C PHE A 241 18.30 -25.41 -7.09
N ALA A 242 17.10 -25.89 -7.24
CA ALA A 242 16.29 -26.38 -6.12
C ALA A 242 16.93 -27.64 -5.49
N SER A 243 16.45 -28.04 -4.33
CA SER A 243 16.86 -29.27 -3.64
C SER A 243 16.67 -30.53 -4.50
N THR A 244 15.81 -30.48 -5.51
CA THR A 244 15.56 -31.52 -6.52
C THR A 244 16.55 -31.53 -7.66
N SER A 245 17.55 -30.62 -7.68
CA SER A 245 18.48 -30.38 -8.79
C SER A 245 17.81 -29.80 -10.06
N ALA A 246 16.54 -29.38 -10.00
CA ALA A 246 15.94 -28.61 -11.08
C ALA A 246 16.44 -27.15 -11.05
N PRO A 247 16.59 -26.48 -12.22
CA PRO A 247 16.89 -25.04 -12.23
C PRO A 247 15.89 -24.25 -11.42
N ASP A 248 16.37 -23.24 -10.69
CA ASP A 248 15.56 -22.35 -9.85
C ASP A 248 16.24 -21.00 -9.71
N TYR A 249 15.52 -20.00 -9.20
CA TYR A 249 16.06 -18.69 -8.90
C TYR A 249 17.14 -18.75 -7.82
N CYS A 250 18.14 -17.87 -7.96
CA CYS A 250 19.12 -17.64 -6.90
C CYS A 250 18.48 -16.83 -5.76
N GLY A 251 19.02 -16.96 -4.56
CA GLY A 251 18.72 -16.04 -3.45
C GLY A 251 19.74 -14.89 -3.38
N PRO A 252 19.47 -13.85 -2.53
CA PRO A 252 20.34 -12.66 -2.43
C PRO A 252 21.78 -12.98 -2.03
N SER A 253 22.00 -14.03 -1.24
CA SER A 253 23.33 -14.49 -0.82
C SER A 253 24.27 -14.91 -1.97
N ALA A 254 23.73 -15.07 -3.20
CA ALA A 254 24.55 -15.32 -4.40
C ALA A 254 25.18 -14.03 -4.95
N PHE A 255 24.80 -12.87 -4.44
CA PHE A 255 25.19 -11.54 -4.93
C PHE A 255 25.81 -10.70 -3.82
N THR A 256 26.31 -9.52 -4.18
CA THR A 256 26.82 -8.55 -3.22
C THR A 256 25.74 -7.50 -2.97
N SER A 257 25.38 -7.29 -1.71
CA SER A 257 24.42 -6.24 -1.30
C SER A 257 24.94 -4.84 -1.64
N GLU A 258 24.04 -3.93 -1.93
CA GLU A 258 24.36 -2.52 -2.22
C GLU A 258 24.23 -1.64 -0.96
N THR A 259 24.54 -0.36 -1.09
CA THR A 259 24.29 0.67 -0.08
C THR A 259 23.11 1.51 -0.51
N ASP A 260 22.28 1.87 0.44
CA ASP A 260 21.15 2.77 0.23
C ASP A 260 21.58 4.19 -0.12
N ARG A 261 20.62 4.98 -0.56
CA ARG A 261 20.80 6.38 -0.93
C ARG A 261 19.90 7.30 -0.13
N LEU A 262 20.47 8.45 0.25
CA LEU A 262 19.75 9.55 0.87
C LEU A 262 20.17 10.85 0.18
N TRP A 263 19.19 11.54 -0.36
CA TRP A 263 19.35 12.85 -0.98
C TRP A 263 18.60 13.89 -0.17
N ARG A 264 19.29 14.97 0.19
CA ARG A 264 18.67 16.13 0.84
C ARG A 264 18.17 17.10 -0.22
N ASN A 265 16.92 17.52 -0.10
CA ASN A 265 16.34 18.59 -0.87
C ASN A 265 17.02 19.93 -0.51
N ARG A 266 17.21 20.81 -1.48
CA ARG A 266 17.82 22.14 -1.26
C ARG A 266 16.81 23.27 -1.34
N GLY A 267 15.53 22.98 -1.53
CA GLY A 267 14.48 23.97 -1.73
C GLY A 267 14.60 24.78 -3.04
N ASP A 268 15.50 24.40 -3.95
CA ASP A 268 15.70 25.04 -5.24
C ASP A 268 15.40 24.14 -6.44
N GLY A 269 14.73 23.01 -6.18
CA GLY A 269 14.41 21.99 -7.16
C GLY A 269 15.56 21.01 -7.43
N THR A 270 16.65 21.07 -6.66
CA THR A 270 17.79 20.14 -6.75
C THR A 270 18.05 19.43 -5.44
N PHE A 271 18.71 18.28 -5.52
CA PHE A 271 19.05 17.47 -4.34
C PHE A 271 20.57 17.35 -4.16
N GLU A 272 21.01 17.15 -2.91
CA GLU A 272 22.38 16.81 -2.54
C GLU A 272 22.45 15.35 -2.11
N ASP A 273 23.26 14.51 -2.77
CA ASP A 273 23.56 13.16 -2.26
C ASP A 273 24.34 13.27 -0.95
N ILE A 274 23.68 13.01 0.17
CA ILE A 274 24.27 13.00 1.51
C ILE A 274 24.52 11.59 2.04
N SER A 275 24.35 10.55 1.24
CA SER A 275 24.43 9.14 1.70
C SER A 275 25.70 8.81 2.47
N VAL A 276 26.85 9.34 2.02
CA VAL A 276 28.14 9.16 2.72
C VAL A 276 28.26 10.05 3.94
N LYS A 277 27.83 11.30 3.83
CA LYS A 277 27.89 12.30 4.90
C LYS A 277 26.94 11.96 6.04
N SER A 278 25.75 11.50 5.73
CA SER A 278 24.74 11.10 6.72
C SER A 278 25.13 9.82 7.46
N GLY A 279 25.97 8.99 6.87
CA GLY A 279 26.35 7.69 7.43
C GLY A 279 25.61 6.50 6.83
N ILE A 280 24.51 6.70 6.11
CA ILE A 280 23.67 5.65 5.50
C ILE A 280 24.54 4.73 4.61
N ALA A 281 25.40 5.27 3.74
CA ALA A 281 26.23 4.46 2.85
C ALA A 281 27.41 3.75 3.53
N ARG A 282 27.50 3.77 4.86
CA ARG A 282 28.55 3.02 5.61
C ARG A 282 28.19 1.55 5.80
N ALA A 283 26.89 1.24 5.81
CA ALA A 283 26.39 -0.13 5.88
C ALA A 283 25.93 -0.59 4.50
N ARG A 284 25.98 -1.89 4.26
CA ARG A 284 25.39 -2.57 3.12
C ARG A 284 24.24 -3.40 3.63
N GLY A 285 23.20 -3.48 2.82
CA GLY A 285 22.07 -4.36 3.06
C GLY A 285 21.43 -4.75 1.74
N ALA A 286 20.77 -5.90 1.71
CA ALA A 286 19.92 -6.27 0.59
C ALA A 286 18.53 -5.64 0.81
N GLY A 287 18.45 -4.29 0.69
CA GLY A 287 17.26 -3.51 1.04
C GLY A 287 16.08 -3.79 0.12
N LEU A 288 14.92 -4.12 0.70
CA LEU A 288 13.68 -4.35 -0.03
C LEU A 288 12.58 -3.38 0.37
N GLY A 289 12.27 -3.27 1.65
CA GLY A 289 11.27 -2.35 2.19
C GLY A 289 11.92 -1.19 2.95
N VAL A 290 11.26 -0.03 2.95
CA VAL A 290 11.60 1.12 3.81
C VAL A 290 10.34 1.71 4.41
N ILE A 291 10.44 2.16 5.65
CA ILE A 291 9.38 2.91 6.34
C ILE A 291 10.02 3.98 7.21
N SER A 292 9.39 5.17 7.22
CA SER A 292 9.78 6.29 8.06
C SER A 292 8.90 6.40 9.30
N GLY A 293 9.44 6.88 10.42
CA GLY A 293 8.67 7.07 11.66
C GLY A 293 9.55 7.60 12.78
N ASP A 294 8.94 8.10 13.84
CA ASP A 294 9.63 8.49 15.07
C ASP A 294 9.66 7.27 16.03
N PHE A 295 10.61 6.37 15.79
CA PHE A 295 10.65 5.08 16.49
C PHE A 295 11.24 5.14 17.90
N ASN A 296 11.87 6.27 18.25
CA ASN A 296 12.47 6.47 19.57
C ASN A 296 11.77 7.55 20.40
N GLY A 297 10.72 8.19 19.89
CA GLY A 297 9.92 9.20 20.59
C GLY A 297 10.60 10.55 20.74
N ASP A 298 11.65 10.86 19.95
CA ASP A 298 12.41 12.10 20.08
C ASP A 298 11.90 13.25 19.16
N GLY A 299 10.87 12.99 18.37
CA GLY A 299 10.19 13.94 17.50
C GLY A 299 10.83 14.11 16.12
N ARG A 300 11.86 13.32 15.78
CA ARG A 300 12.47 13.30 14.44
C ARG A 300 12.10 12.03 13.71
N LEU A 301 12.02 12.11 12.37
CA LEU A 301 11.77 10.94 11.57
C LEU A 301 13.04 10.10 11.40
N ASP A 302 12.94 8.85 11.77
CA ASP A 302 13.92 7.79 11.59
C ASP A 302 13.56 6.97 10.34
N LEU A 303 14.46 6.07 9.92
CA LEU A 303 14.23 5.18 8.78
C LEU A 303 14.49 3.73 9.19
N TYR A 304 13.53 2.85 8.94
CA TYR A 304 13.73 1.41 9.08
C TYR A 304 13.81 0.75 7.71
N VAL A 305 14.84 -0.07 7.48
CA VAL A 305 15.07 -0.78 6.22
C VAL A 305 15.06 -2.28 6.44
N ALA A 306 14.16 -2.97 5.74
CA ALA A 306 14.06 -4.42 5.70
C ALA A 306 15.08 -4.99 4.71
N ASN A 307 15.99 -5.83 5.19
CA ASN A 307 17.06 -6.44 4.40
C ASN A 307 16.82 -7.95 4.19
N ASP A 308 16.88 -8.41 2.95
CA ASP A 308 16.64 -9.80 2.57
C ASP A 308 17.82 -10.70 2.94
N GLY A 309 17.66 -11.50 3.99
CA GLY A 309 18.64 -12.46 4.48
C GLY A 309 19.86 -11.84 5.18
N GLU A 310 19.81 -10.55 5.46
CA GLU A 310 20.83 -9.80 6.19
C GLU A 310 20.20 -9.06 7.39
N ALA A 311 21.03 -8.50 8.29
CA ALA A 311 20.52 -7.70 9.41
C ALA A 311 19.76 -6.48 8.89
N ASN A 312 18.58 -6.20 9.47
CA ASN A 312 17.84 -4.98 9.16
C ASN A 312 18.56 -3.75 9.71
N HIS A 313 18.26 -2.57 9.16
CA HIS A 313 18.80 -1.31 9.64
C HIS A 313 17.70 -0.45 10.29
N LEU A 314 17.99 0.11 11.46
CA LEU A 314 17.21 1.19 12.07
C LEU A 314 18.11 2.43 12.14
N TRP A 315 17.91 3.32 11.20
CA TRP A 315 18.65 4.57 11.08
C TRP A 315 18.00 5.63 11.96
N LEU A 316 18.50 5.81 13.20
CA LEU A 316 18.05 6.87 14.10
C LEU A 316 18.63 8.22 13.69
N ASN A 317 17.76 9.18 13.47
CA ASN A 317 18.09 10.55 13.06
C ASN A 317 18.65 11.35 14.23
N ARG A 318 19.86 11.89 14.09
CA ARG A 318 20.56 12.66 15.16
C ARG A 318 20.23 14.15 15.14
N GLY A 319 19.45 14.63 14.17
CA GLY A 319 19.06 16.03 14.04
C GLY A 319 20.20 16.96 13.57
N ASP A 320 21.32 16.40 13.13
CA ASP A 320 22.46 17.15 12.59
C ASP A 320 22.79 16.76 11.14
N GLY A 321 21.84 16.09 10.46
CA GLY A 321 21.97 15.53 9.12
C GLY A 321 22.75 14.22 9.08
N THR A 322 22.98 13.58 10.25
CA THR A 322 23.59 12.25 10.35
C THR A 322 22.66 11.25 11.00
N PHE A 323 22.89 9.97 10.68
CA PHE A 323 22.14 8.83 11.22
C PHE A 323 23.07 7.83 11.91
N SER A 324 22.56 7.12 12.89
CA SER A 324 23.19 5.93 13.46
C SER A 324 22.35 4.70 13.22
N ASP A 325 22.98 3.60 12.83
CA ASP A 325 22.31 2.32 12.77
C ASP A 325 22.22 1.71 14.17
N ASP A 326 21.06 1.73 14.75
CA ASP A 326 20.79 1.24 16.09
C ASP A 326 20.00 -0.08 16.11
N ALA A 327 19.73 -0.70 14.95
CA ALA A 327 18.90 -1.90 14.83
C ALA A 327 19.33 -3.05 15.77
N LEU A 328 20.64 -3.25 15.94
CA LEU A 328 21.15 -4.29 16.84
C LEU A 328 20.86 -3.97 18.32
N PHE A 329 21.00 -2.72 18.71
CA PHE A 329 20.76 -2.28 20.09
C PHE A 329 19.26 -2.17 20.40
N SER A 330 18.48 -1.77 19.43
CA SER A 330 17.03 -1.68 19.53
C SER A 330 16.35 -3.06 19.58
N GLY A 331 17.03 -4.12 19.13
CA GLY A 331 16.47 -5.47 19.06
C GLY A 331 15.73 -5.78 17.75
N THR A 332 15.84 -4.93 16.69
CA THR A 332 15.12 -5.08 15.42
C THR A 332 15.97 -5.56 14.25
N ALA A 333 17.30 -5.74 14.46
CA ALA A 333 18.21 -6.20 13.40
C ALA A 333 18.01 -7.67 13.02
N LEU A 334 17.61 -8.51 13.98
CA LEU A 334 17.60 -9.96 13.90
C LEU A 334 16.38 -10.51 14.62
N ASN A 335 15.92 -11.70 14.25
CA ASN A 335 14.82 -12.36 14.94
C ASN A 335 15.20 -12.74 16.39
N ARG A 336 14.24 -13.22 17.16
CA ARG A 336 14.41 -13.65 18.56
C ARG A 336 15.49 -14.71 18.81
N HIS A 337 15.97 -15.38 17.77
CA HIS A 337 17.02 -16.39 17.83
C HIS A 337 18.39 -15.82 17.47
N GLY A 338 18.48 -14.52 17.16
CA GLY A 338 19.70 -13.84 16.74
C GLY A 338 20.14 -14.17 15.32
N SER A 339 19.21 -14.53 14.45
CA SER A 339 19.44 -14.81 13.02
C SER A 339 18.81 -13.74 12.15
N PRO A 340 19.45 -13.33 11.05
CA PRO A 340 18.80 -12.53 10.04
C PRO A 340 17.72 -13.36 9.33
N GLU A 341 16.66 -12.70 8.86
CA GLU A 341 15.58 -13.27 8.07
C GLU A 341 15.46 -12.52 6.74
N ALA A 342 14.77 -13.10 5.78
CA ALA A 342 14.53 -12.46 4.49
C ALA A 342 13.42 -11.41 4.63
N SER A 343 13.75 -10.27 5.22
CA SER A 343 12.79 -9.19 5.46
C SER A 343 12.44 -8.47 4.16
N MET A 344 11.13 -8.31 3.88
CA MET A 344 10.63 -7.79 2.60
C MET A 344 9.72 -6.58 2.78
N GLY A 345 8.46 -6.78 3.15
CA GLY A 345 7.50 -5.71 3.38
C GLY A 345 7.47 -5.26 4.84
N LEU A 346 7.01 -4.04 5.05
CA LEU A 346 6.98 -3.35 6.34
C LEU A 346 5.61 -2.72 6.60
N ALA A 347 5.13 -2.82 7.84
CA ALA A 347 4.04 -1.98 8.34
C ALA A 347 4.39 -1.45 9.73
N ALA A 348 3.97 -0.23 10.02
CA ALA A 348 4.07 0.37 11.35
C ALA A 348 2.74 0.96 11.78
N ALA A 349 2.34 0.69 13.01
CA ALA A 349 1.16 1.25 13.65
C ALA A 349 1.22 1.03 15.17
N ASP A 350 0.42 1.77 15.92
CA ASP A 350 0.15 1.53 17.34
C ASP A 350 -0.86 0.37 17.45
N PHE A 351 -0.35 -0.90 17.39
CA PHE A 351 -1.19 -2.09 17.34
C PHE A 351 -1.77 -2.49 18.71
N ASP A 352 -1.16 -2.07 19.81
CA ASP A 352 -1.62 -2.40 21.17
C ASP A 352 -2.19 -1.21 21.95
N GLY A 353 -2.21 -0.02 21.35
CA GLY A 353 -2.85 1.18 21.89
C GLY A 353 -2.03 1.89 22.98
N ASP A 354 -0.72 1.58 23.11
CA ASP A 354 0.14 2.20 24.11
C ASP A 354 0.71 3.56 23.69
N GLY A 355 0.69 3.86 22.40
CA GLY A 355 1.05 5.16 21.84
C GLY A 355 2.35 5.19 21.07
N ASP A 356 3.11 4.12 21.11
CA ASP A 356 4.34 3.93 20.35
C ASP A 356 4.04 3.10 19.09
N GLU A 357 4.72 3.35 17.98
CA GLU A 357 4.52 2.57 16.75
C GLU A 357 5.33 1.27 16.81
N ASP A 358 4.62 0.14 16.71
CA ASP A 358 5.19 -1.18 16.52
C ASP A 358 5.58 -1.41 15.06
N LEU A 359 6.45 -2.41 14.80
CA LEU A 359 6.85 -2.81 13.45
C LEU A 359 6.40 -4.23 13.14
N PHE A 360 5.86 -4.43 11.95
CA PHE A 360 5.57 -5.75 11.41
C PHE A 360 6.33 -5.96 10.09
N LEU A 361 7.04 -7.10 9.98
CA LEU A 361 7.88 -7.47 8.84
C LEU A 361 7.39 -8.78 8.22
N THR A 362 7.43 -8.84 6.89
CA THR A 362 7.11 -10.06 6.14
C THR A 362 8.37 -10.79 5.71
N HIS A 363 8.30 -12.15 5.68
CA HIS A 363 9.44 -13.03 5.45
C HIS A 363 9.14 -14.18 4.48
N LEU A 364 10.16 -14.99 4.18
CA LEU A 364 10.04 -16.20 3.36
C LEU A 364 9.24 -17.31 4.07
N ALA A 365 8.71 -18.24 3.27
CA ALA A 365 8.21 -19.50 3.79
C ALA A 365 9.28 -20.22 4.63
N GLU A 366 8.85 -20.87 5.72
CA GLU A 366 9.69 -21.50 6.75
C GLU A 366 10.35 -20.51 7.73
N GLU A 367 10.27 -19.20 7.46
CA GLU A 367 10.49 -18.10 8.40
C GLU A 367 9.13 -17.54 8.84
N SER A 368 8.98 -17.15 10.11
CA SER A 368 7.73 -16.50 10.54
C SER A 368 7.79 -15.00 10.24
N ASN A 369 6.68 -14.41 9.83
CA ASN A 369 6.58 -12.95 9.86
C ASN A 369 6.85 -12.44 11.28
N THR A 370 7.56 -11.31 11.39
CA THR A 370 8.05 -10.80 12.67
C THR A 370 7.28 -9.57 13.11
N PHE A 371 6.82 -9.60 14.36
CA PHE A 371 6.18 -8.48 15.05
C PHE A 371 7.12 -7.96 16.14
N TYR A 372 7.64 -6.77 15.96
CA TYR A 372 8.43 -6.06 16.96
C TYR A 372 7.54 -5.06 17.69
N ARG A 373 7.25 -5.35 18.97
CA ARG A 373 6.59 -4.40 19.85
C ARG A 373 7.57 -3.31 20.26
N ASN A 374 7.21 -2.06 20.07
CA ASN A 374 7.94 -0.92 20.61
C ASN A 374 7.71 -0.83 22.13
N LEU A 375 8.79 -0.66 22.89
CA LEU A 375 8.77 -0.54 24.34
C LEU A 375 9.02 0.90 24.80
N GLY A 376 9.06 1.85 23.86
CA GLY A 376 9.51 3.21 24.05
C GLY A 376 11.04 3.36 24.02
N ASP A 377 11.51 4.60 23.91
CA ASP A 377 12.94 4.96 23.88
C ASP A 377 13.75 4.22 22.78
N GLY A 378 13.11 3.79 21.67
CA GLY A 378 13.75 3.08 20.56
C GLY A 378 14.10 1.61 20.83
N LEU A 379 13.52 1.00 21.86
CA LEU A 379 13.70 -0.41 22.18
C LEU A 379 12.52 -1.23 21.73
N PHE A 380 12.79 -2.41 21.17
CA PHE A 380 11.76 -3.31 20.63
C PHE A 380 11.93 -4.73 21.16
N GLU A 381 10.82 -5.46 21.20
CA GLU A 381 10.78 -6.87 21.57
C GLU A 381 10.05 -7.69 20.51
N ASP A 382 10.65 -8.77 20.01
CA ASP A 382 9.99 -9.72 19.11
C ASP A 382 8.88 -10.47 19.86
N ARG A 383 7.63 -10.14 19.53
CA ARG A 383 6.39 -10.71 20.07
C ARG A 383 5.62 -11.56 19.06
N SER A 384 6.24 -11.97 17.97
CA SER A 384 5.61 -12.70 16.87
C SER A 384 4.82 -13.93 17.30
N ARG A 385 5.27 -14.63 18.34
CA ARG A 385 4.60 -15.82 18.90
C ARG A 385 3.42 -15.46 19.78
N GLU A 386 3.62 -14.47 20.62
CA GLU A 386 2.66 -13.99 21.62
C GLU A 386 1.46 -13.32 20.93
N THR A 387 1.69 -12.66 19.80
CA THR A 387 0.64 -12.05 18.96
C THR A 387 -0.11 -13.07 18.09
N LEU A 388 0.32 -14.34 18.06
CA LEU A 388 -0.25 -15.43 17.24
C LEU A 388 -0.04 -15.27 15.71
N LEU A 389 0.84 -14.37 15.28
CA LEU A 389 1.15 -14.12 13.86
C LEU A 389 2.18 -15.09 13.28
N ALA A 390 3.08 -15.64 14.12
CA ALA A 390 4.19 -16.45 13.66
C ALA A 390 3.76 -17.76 12.98
N ALA A 391 2.91 -18.57 13.62
CA ALA A 391 2.59 -19.89 13.11
C ALA A 391 1.78 -19.88 11.81
N PRO A 392 0.77 -19.01 11.63
CA PRO A 392 0.02 -18.92 10.38
C PRO A 392 0.83 -18.43 9.19
N SER A 393 1.89 -17.62 9.41
CA SER A 393 2.72 -17.09 8.33
C SER A 393 3.76 -18.07 7.79
N MET A 394 4.20 -19.04 8.59
CA MET A 394 5.26 -20.02 8.24
C MET A 394 5.11 -20.70 6.86
N PRO A 395 3.90 -21.04 6.35
CA PRO A 395 3.77 -21.70 5.04
C PRO A 395 3.93 -20.76 3.85
N TYR A 396 3.97 -19.46 4.08
CA TYR A 396 3.88 -18.46 3.02
C TYR A 396 5.16 -17.66 2.87
N THR A 397 5.45 -17.24 1.65
CA THR A 397 6.38 -16.17 1.37
C THR A 397 5.58 -14.89 1.23
N SER A 398 5.76 -13.97 2.15
CA SER A 398 4.99 -12.76 2.29
C SER A 398 5.80 -11.55 1.80
N PHE A 399 5.17 -10.65 1.02
CA PHE A 399 5.79 -9.43 0.51
C PHE A 399 5.06 -8.19 1.05
N GLY A 400 4.16 -7.62 0.26
CA GLY A 400 3.41 -6.44 0.65
C GLY A 400 2.58 -6.69 1.90
N VAL A 401 2.50 -5.68 2.77
CA VAL A 401 1.68 -5.71 3.98
C VAL A 401 1.11 -4.33 4.24
N ALA A 402 -0.09 -4.30 4.77
CA ALA A 402 -0.71 -3.05 5.21
C ALA A 402 -1.28 -3.20 6.62
N ALA A 403 -1.05 -2.17 7.44
CA ALA A 403 -1.77 -1.94 8.68
C ALA A 403 -3.06 -1.17 8.34
N ILE A 404 -4.21 -1.82 8.44
CA ILE A 404 -5.53 -1.27 8.12
C ILE A 404 -6.52 -1.58 9.26
N ASP A 405 -7.52 -0.76 9.43
CA ASP A 405 -8.66 -1.03 10.31
C ASP A 405 -9.82 -1.47 9.41
N PHE A 406 -9.79 -2.76 8.98
CA PHE A 406 -10.68 -3.21 7.91
C PHE A 406 -12.15 -3.33 8.33
N ASP A 407 -12.44 -3.45 9.63
CA ASP A 407 -13.81 -3.53 10.15
C ASP A 407 -14.23 -2.27 10.94
N ASN A 408 -13.41 -1.20 10.87
CA ASN A 408 -13.60 0.09 11.54
C ASN A 408 -13.87 -0.04 13.05
N ASP A 409 -13.25 -1.02 13.73
CA ASP A 409 -13.38 -1.19 15.19
C ASP A 409 -12.38 -0.35 16.00
N GLY A 410 -11.47 0.34 15.31
CA GLY A 410 -10.45 1.24 15.86
C GLY A 410 -9.11 0.59 16.13
N TRP A 411 -8.95 -0.72 15.89
CA TRP A 411 -7.68 -1.44 16.01
C TRP A 411 -7.04 -1.66 14.63
N PRO A 412 -5.74 -1.39 14.45
CA PRO A 412 -5.07 -1.73 13.20
C PRO A 412 -4.98 -3.25 13.03
N ASP A 413 -5.43 -3.74 11.88
CA ASP A 413 -5.36 -5.13 11.41
C ASP A 413 -4.21 -5.28 10.40
N LEU A 414 -3.99 -6.50 9.88
CA LEU A 414 -2.95 -6.78 8.89
C LEU A 414 -3.52 -7.48 7.66
N ALA A 415 -3.34 -6.89 6.48
CA ALA A 415 -3.51 -7.54 5.19
C ALA A 415 -2.14 -7.85 4.59
N ILE A 416 -1.93 -9.09 4.10
CA ILE A 416 -0.63 -9.58 3.65
C ILE A 416 -0.74 -10.18 2.26
N ALA A 417 0.12 -9.72 1.35
CA ALA A 417 0.27 -10.19 -0.02
C ALA A 417 1.33 -11.29 -0.10
N ASN A 418 0.94 -12.49 -0.54
CA ASN A 418 1.79 -13.67 -0.58
C ASN A 418 2.11 -14.14 -2.01
N GLY A 419 3.33 -14.66 -2.21
CA GLY A 419 3.74 -15.26 -3.48
C GLY A 419 5.16 -15.79 -3.40
N ALA A 420 5.36 -17.07 -3.67
CA ALA A 420 6.66 -17.73 -3.56
C ALA A 420 7.72 -17.12 -4.49
N VAL A 421 8.98 -17.24 -4.11
CA VAL A 421 10.16 -16.88 -4.90
C VAL A 421 10.94 -18.11 -5.36
N ARG A 422 10.60 -19.28 -4.84
CA ARG A 422 11.16 -20.57 -5.25
C ARG A 422 10.06 -21.46 -5.77
N ILE A 423 10.41 -22.31 -6.72
CA ILE A 423 9.47 -23.24 -7.34
C ILE A 423 8.81 -24.12 -6.28
N ARG A 424 7.51 -24.05 -6.19
CA ARG A 424 6.66 -24.91 -5.37
C ARG A 424 6.48 -26.26 -6.06
N LEU A 425 7.08 -27.30 -5.47
CA LEU A 425 7.07 -28.64 -6.06
C LEU A 425 5.66 -29.22 -6.19
N ASP A 426 4.77 -28.93 -5.27
CA ASP A 426 3.37 -29.38 -5.27
C ASP A 426 2.58 -28.82 -6.46
N LEU A 427 2.92 -27.63 -6.95
CA LEU A 427 2.36 -27.03 -8.17
C LEU A 427 3.09 -27.52 -9.43
N ALA A 428 4.42 -27.56 -9.40
CA ALA A 428 5.23 -27.97 -10.54
C ALA A 428 4.89 -29.41 -10.99
N VAL A 429 4.68 -30.35 -10.08
CA VAL A 429 4.31 -31.75 -10.41
C VAL A 429 2.90 -31.84 -11.02
N LYS A 430 2.05 -30.85 -10.82
CA LYS A 430 0.74 -30.74 -11.47
C LYS A 430 0.81 -30.13 -12.88
N GLY A 431 2.01 -29.73 -13.31
CA GLY A 431 2.24 -29.12 -14.60
C GLY A 431 1.98 -27.61 -14.64
N ASP A 432 1.95 -26.96 -13.49
CA ASP A 432 1.84 -25.52 -13.40
C ASP A 432 3.07 -24.89 -14.08
N ARG A 433 2.81 -23.91 -14.95
CA ARG A 433 3.86 -23.21 -15.70
C ARG A 433 4.47 -22.05 -14.91
N TYR A 434 3.80 -21.59 -13.84
CA TYR A 434 4.26 -20.52 -12.96
C TYR A 434 4.06 -20.92 -11.48
N PRO A 435 4.78 -21.96 -11.01
CA PRO A 435 4.53 -22.62 -9.75
C PRO A 435 5.03 -21.81 -8.53
N LEU A 436 4.62 -20.54 -8.44
CA LEU A 436 4.97 -19.59 -7.38
C LEU A 436 3.73 -19.03 -6.66
N GLU A 437 2.54 -19.43 -7.07
CA GLU A 437 1.27 -18.89 -6.57
C GLU A 437 1.00 -19.26 -5.11
N GLN A 438 0.50 -18.30 -4.32
CA GLN A 438 0.06 -18.47 -2.94
C GLN A 438 -1.18 -17.60 -2.67
N PRO A 439 -2.09 -18.01 -1.74
CA PRO A 439 -3.18 -17.13 -1.31
C PRO A 439 -2.67 -16.04 -0.36
N ASN A 440 -3.34 -14.90 -0.36
CA ASN A 440 -3.09 -13.80 0.55
C ASN A 440 -3.72 -14.06 1.93
N GLN A 441 -3.33 -13.29 2.95
CA GLN A 441 -3.82 -13.46 4.33
C GLN A 441 -4.41 -12.16 4.89
N LEU A 442 -5.42 -12.30 5.74
CA LEU A 442 -6.00 -11.22 6.53
C LEU A 442 -6.02 -11.63 8.00
N PHE A 443 -5.48 -10.76 8.86
CA PHE A 443 -5.45 -10.95 10.30
C PHE A 443 -6.17 -9.79 10.99
N ARG A 444 -7.12 -10.15 11.84
CA ARG A 444 -7.84 -9.21 12.69
C ARG A 444 -7.12 -9.03 14.01
N ASN A 445 -6.92 -7.78 14.43
CA ASN A 445 -6.45 -7.44 15.76
C ASN A 445 -7.60 -7.56 16.77
N ARG A 446 -7.36 -8.26 17.87
CA ARG A 446 -8.38 -8.48 18.92
C ARG A 446 -8.41 -7.39 19.98
N GLY A 447 -7.50 -6.42 19.91
CA GLY A 447 -7.34 -5.36 20.90
C GLY A 447 -6.81 -5.84 22.26
N ASP A 448 -6.30 -7.05 22.34
CA ASP A 448 -5.69 -7.65 23.54
C ASP A 448 -4.21 -7.99 23.33
N GLY A 449 -3.60 -7.48 22.25
CA GLY A 449 -2.24 -7.76 21.84
C GLY A 449 -2.08 -9.07 21.05
N SER A 450 -3.19 -9.67 20.60
CA SER A 450 -3.18 -10.86 19.74
C SER A 450 -4.00 -10.66 18.47
N PHE A 451 -3.66 -11.45 17.42
CA PHE A 451 -4.36 -11.44 16.15
C PHE A 451 -5.06 -12.75 15.86
N GLU A 452 -6.08 -12.69 15.06
CA GLU A 452 -6.81 -13.84 14.54
C GLU A 452 -6.74 -13.86 13.02
N GLU A 453 -6.33 -14.99 12.44
CA GLU A 453 -6.41 -15.16 11.00
C GLU A 453 -7.87 -15.32 10.56
N VAL A 454 -8.35 -14.35 9.77
CA VAL A 454 -9.74 -14.29 9.27
C VAL A 454 -9.81 -14.41 7.74
N THR A 455 -8.76 -14.94 7.11
CA THR A 455 -8.64 -15.10 5.66
C THR A 455 -9.84 -15.81 5.04
N SER A 456 -10.40 -16.81 5.72
CA SER A 456 -11.55 -17.59 5.23
C SER A 456 -12.83 -16.76 5.07
N SER A 457 -12.99 -15.69 5.84
CA SER A 457 -14.11 -14.74 5.75
C SER A 457 -13.77 -13.49 4.94
N ALA A 458 -12.51 -13.32 4.51
CA ALA A 458 -12.06 -12.15 3.77
C ALA A 458 -12.70 -12.01 2.38
N GLY A 459 -13.14 -13.11 1.77
CA GLY A 459 -13.80 -13.14 0.48
C GLY A 459 -13.08 -13.98 -0.57
N ALA A 460 -13.73 -14.19 -1.71
CA ALA A 460 -13.23 -15.05 -2.77
C ALA A 460 -11.87 -14.60 -3.33
N ALA A 461 -11.59 -13.29 -3.35
CA ALA A 461 -10.33 -12.75 -3.84
C ALA A 461 -9.13 -13.16 -2.99
N PHE A 462 -9.28 -13.27 -1.67
CA PHE A 462 -8.23 -13.77 -0.78
C PHE A 462 -7.97 -15.28 -0.94
N ALA A 463 -8.94 -16.02 -1.44
CA ALA A 463 -8.77 -17.45 -1.74
C ALA A 463 -8.07 -17.72 -3.09
N LEU A 464 -7.86 -16.69 -3.92
CA LEU A 464 -7.10 -16.82 -5.16
C LEU A 464 -5.63 -17.07 -4.83
N SER A 465 -5.05 -18.06 -5.51
CA SER A 465 -3.60 -18.26 -5.48
C SER A 465 -3.00 -17.46 -6.63
N GLU A 466 -2.22 -16.46 -6.31
CA GLU A 466 -1.51 -15.58 -7.24
C GLU A 466 -0.08 -15.34 -6.76
N VAL A 467 0.73 -14.61 -7.52
CA VAL A 467 2.09 -14.28 -7.11
C VAL A 467 2.09 -12.82 -6.69
N SER A 468 1.53 -12.56 -5.52
CA SER A 468 1.39 -11.19 -5.03
C SER A 468 2.73 -10.62 -4.54
N ARG A 469 2.91 -9.30 -4.73
CA ARG A 469 4.13 -8.57 -4.34
C ARG A 469 3.75 -7.30 -3.59
N GLY A 470 3.53 -6.19 -4.30
CA GLY A 470 3.13 -4.94 -3.68
C GLY A 470 1.68 -4.97 -3.17
N LEU A 471 1.40 -4.12 -2.19
CA LEU A 471 0.08 -3.86 -1.64
C LEU A 471 -0.01 -2.39 -1.28
N ALA A 472 -1.06 -1.70 -1.73
CA ALA A 472 -1.35 -0.32 -1.40
C ALA A 472 -2.77 -0.19 -0.85
N THR A 473 -3.01 0.82 -0.01
CA THR A 473 -4.29 1.04 0.67
C THR A 473 -4.77 2.47 0.52
N GLY A 474 -6.10 2.64 0.45
CA GLY A 474 -6.78 3.92 0.42
C GLY A 474 -8.28 3.74 0.39
N ASP A 475 -9.03 4.74 0.78
CA ASP A 475 -10.48 4.79 0.63
C ASP A 475 -10.82 5.31 -0.77
N LEU A 476 -11.04 4.36 -1.71
CA LEU A 476 -11.16 4.63 -3.16
C LEU A 476 -12.53 5.12 -3.57
N ASP A 477 -13.58 4.89 -2.78
CA ASP A 477 -14.95 5.31 -3.07
C ASP A 477 -15.52 6.25 -2.00
N HIS A 478 -14.69 6.76 -1.09
CA HIS A 478 -14.99 7.72 -0.04
C HIS A 478 -16.11 7.26 0.92
N ASP A 479 -16.24 5.94 1.14
CA ASP A 479 -17.24 5.38 2.05
C ASP A 479 -16.71 5.19 3.49
N GLY A 480 -15.44 5.52 3.73
CA GLY A 480 -14.75 5.42 5.02
C GLY A 480 -14.26 4.02 5.34
N ALA A 481 -14.28 3.11 4.38
CA ALA A 481 -13.73 1.78 4.48
C ALA A 481 -12.46 1.68 3.62
N VAL A 482 -11.32 1.41 4.22
CA VAL A 482 -10.05 1.35 3.50
C VAL A 482 -10.03 0.14 2.57
N ASP A 483 -9.82 0.38 1.28
CA ASP A 483 -9.70 -0.60 0.21
C ASP A 483 -8.26 -1.05 0.01
N LEU A 484 -8.07 -2.14 -0.76
CA LEU A 484 -6.76 -2.70 -1.09
C LEU A 484 -6.53 -2.76 -2.59
N ILE A 485 -5.32 -2.38 -3.02
CA ILE A 485 -4.79 -2.71 -4.35
C ILE A 485 -3.64 -3.70 -4.17
N ILE A 486 -3.73 -4.86 -4.83
CA ILE A 486 -2.69 -5.90 -4.81
C ILE A 486 -2.03 -5.97 -6.18
N PHE A 487 -0.71 -5.86 -6.21
CA PHE A 487 0.12 -5.92 -7.41
C PHE A 487 0.69 -7.34 -7.56
N ASN A 488 0.22 -8.06 -8.58
CA ASN A 488 0.60 -9.44 -8.83
C ASN A 488 1.71 -9.54 -9.88
N ASN A 489 2.78 -10.27 -9.57
CA ASN A 489 3.86 -10.55 -10.51
C ASN A 489 3.36 -11.46 -11.63
N ASN A 490 3.56 -11.03 -12.87
CA ASN A 490 3.09 -11.71 -14.08
C ASN A 490 1.58 -12.06 -14.02
N GLY A 491 0.82 -11.27 -13.29
CA GLY A 491 -0.58 -11.46 -12.98
C GLY A 491 -1.43 -10.20 -13.15
N PRO A 492 -2.77 -10.32 -13.03
CA PRO A 492 -3.66 -9.17 -13.03
C PRO A 492 -3.55 -8.41 -11.71
N VAL A 493 -3.80 -7.09 -11.77
CA VAL A 493 -4.04 -6.31 -10.57
C VAL A 493 -5.34 -6.74 -9.89
N ARG A 494 -5.42 -6.58 -8.56
CA ARG A 494 -6.65 -6.76 -7.79
C ARG A 494 -6.99 -5.48 -7.04
N LEU A 495 -8.20 -4.97 -7.28
CA LEU A 495 -8.85 -3.94 -6.49
C LEU A 495 -9.87 -4.64 -5.59
N LEU A 496 -9.66 -4.61 -4.29
CA LEU A 496 -10.49 -5.27 -3.30
C LEU A 496 -11.23 -4.21 -2.49
N ALA A 497 -12.49 -3.97 -2.87
CA ALA A 497 -13.35 -3.03 -2.17
C ALA A 497 -13.80 -3.61 -0.82
N ASN A 498 -13.62 -2.86 0.24
CA ASN A 498 -13.95 -3.23 1.60
C ASN A 498 -15.46 -3.20 1.83
N GLN A 499 -16.00 -4.25 2.42
CA GLN A 499 -17.41 -4.38 2.76
C GLN A 499 -17.65 -4.56 4.26
N ALA A 500 -16.58 -4.84 5.04
CA ALA A 500 -16.69 -5.16 6.47
C ALA A 500 -16.99 -3.91 7.31
N ALA A 501 -16.38 -2.78 6.95
CA ALA A 501 -16.55 -1.51 7.65
C ALA A 501 -17.94 -0.87 7.47
N ARG A 502 -18.73 -1.36 6.52
CA ARG A 502 -20.03 -0.74 6.19
C ARG A 502 -20.98 -0.68 7.37
N GLY A 503 -21.45 0.56 7.65
CA GLY A 503 -22.36 0.85 8.75
C GLY A 503 -21.67 1.06 10.09
N LYS A 504 -20.34 0.99 10.15
CA LYS A 504 -19.53 1.45 11.28
C LYS A 504 -19.21 2.94 11.11
N ARG A 505 -18.97 3.61 12.22
CA ARG A 505 -18.60 5.02 12.22
C ARG A 505 -17.11 5.18 11.98
N TRP A 506 -16.76 6.29 11.37
CA TRP A 506 -15.38 6.61 11.02
C TRP A 506 -15.15 8.13 11.00
N LEU A 507 -13.89 8.52 10.97
CA LEU A 507 -13.45 9.90 10.78
C LEU A 507 -12.32 9.90 9.77
N GLY A 508 -12.53 10.56 8.62
CA GLY A 508 -11.50 10.78 7.62
C GLY A 508 -10.81 12.12 7.82
N ILE A 509 -9.51 12.19 7.55
CA ILE A 509 -8.71 13.41 7.56
C ILE A 509 -7.98 13.50 6.22
N ALA A 510 -8.30 14.51 5.42
CA ALA A 510 -7.65 14.83 4.16
C ALA A 510 -6.80 16.10 4.28
N GLY A 511 -5.77 16.23 3.45
CA GLY A 511 -4.77 17.31 3.56
C GLY A 511 -3.73 17.05 4.65
N THR A 512 -3.61 15.79 5.08
CA THR A 512 -2.49 15.31 5.89
C THR A 512 -1.22 15.24 5.05
N GLN A 513 -0.07 15.34 5.72
CA GLN A 513 1.26 15.15 5.15
C GLN A 513 1.91 13.92 5.79
N ALA A 514 2.83 13.27 5.10
CA ALA A 514 3.58 12.15 5.65
C ALA A 514 4.28 12.58 6.95
N GLY A 515 4.10 11.80 8.02
CA GLY A 515 4.59 12.11 9.36
C GLY A 515 3.60 12.84 10.27
N ASP A 516 2.45 13.32 9.76
CA ASP A 516 1.40 13.87 10.64
C ASP A 516 0.91 12.81 11.61
N ARG A 517 0.85 13.16 12.90
CA ARG A 517 0.29 12.30 13.95
C ARG A 517 -1.15 12.68 14.25
N VAL A 518 -2.06 11.76 14.09
CA VAL A 518 -3.50 11.91 14.35
C VAL A 518 -3.87 11.17 15.61
N ARG A 519 -4.51 11.87 16.55
CA ARG A 519 -5.04 11.30 17.80
C ARG A 519 -6.52 11.60 17.92
N VAL A 520 -7.32 10.57 18.06
CA VAL A 520 -8.77 10.67 18.29
C VAL A 520 -9.10 10.16 19.68
N LEU A 521 -9.83 10.96 20.47
CA LEU A 521 -10.40 10.55 21.74
C LEU A 521 -11.89 10.26 21.54
N THR A 522 -12.33 9.03 21.80
CA THR A 522 -13.74 8.61 21.64
C THR A 522 -14.61 8.95 22.85
N GLU A 523 -15.93 8.74 22.75
CA GLU A 523 -16.87 8.93 23.86
C GLU A 523 -16.56 8.05 25.07
N SER A 524 -16.13 6.82 24.86
CA SER A 524 -15.72 5.90 25.94
C SER A 524 -14.33 6.19 26.51
N ALA A 525 -13.67 7.26 26.05
CA ALA A 525 -12.31 7.66 26.40
C ALA A 525 -11.21 6.70 25.87
N ARG A 526 -11.47 5.93 24.81
CA ARG A 526 -10.41 5.27 24.04
C ARG A 526 -9.60 6.35 23.30
N THR A 527 -8.30 6.16 23.24
CA THR A 527 -7.40 6.97 22.43
C THR A 527 -6.96 6.15 21.23
N LEU A 528 -7.31 6.60 20.03
CA LEU A 528 -6.92 5.99 18.76
C LEU A 528 -5.84 6.85 18.12
N ARG A 529 -4.77 6.24 17.62
CA ARG A 529 -3.66 6.93 17.00
C ARG A 529 -3.39 6.39 15.61
N ARG A 530 -3.05 7.29 14.70
CA ARG A 530 -2.62 6.98 13.33
C ARG A 530 -1.53 7.96 12.93
N THR A 531 -0.59 7.50 12.16
CA THR A 531 0.39 8.34 11.47
C THR A 531 0.05 8.37 9.99
N ALA A 532 -0.05 9.56 9.41
CA ALA A 532 -0.19 9.71 7.97
C ALA A 532 1.11 9.29 7.30
N ARG A 533 1.03 8.37 6.33
CA ARG A 533 2.21 7.86 5.63
C ARG A 533 1.88 7.41 4.22
N THR A 534 2.84 7.53 3.32
CA THR A 534 2.76 7.00 1.96
C THR A 534 3.63 5.76 1.79
N ASP A 535 4.61 5.55 2.69
CA ASP A 535 5.61 4.49 2.66
C ASP A 535 5.18 3.22 3.42
N GLY A 536 6.11 2.27 3.52
CA GLY A 536 5.87 0.95 4.06
C GLY A 536 5.50 -0.06 2.96
N SER A 537 4.84 -1.16 3.34
CA SER A 537 4.54 -2.26 2.44
C SER A 537 5.80 -2.79 1.71
N TYR A 538 5.67 -3.14 0.44
CA TYR A 538 6.76 -3.57 -0.43
C TYR A 538 6.63 -2.86 -1.77
N CYS A 539 7.62 -2.03 -2.13
CA CYS A 539 7.67 -1.32 -3.42
C CYS A 539 6.39 -0.52 -3.74
N SER A 540 5.62 -0.11 -2.74
CA SER A 540 4.29 0.45 -2.93
C SER A 540 4.11 1.77 -2.18
N VAL A 541 3.18 2.60 -2.68
CA VAL A 541 2.73 3.85 -2.07
C VAL A 541 1.26 3.74 -1.72
N SER A 542 0.89 4.11 -0.49
CA SER A 542 -0.49 4.19 -0.02
C SER A 542 -0.99 5.62 0.06
N ASP A 543 -2.31 5.78 0.16
CA ASP A 543 -2.95 7.08 0.40
C ASP A 543 -2.45 7.73 1.70
N VAL A 544 -2.09 9.00 1.64
CA VAL A 544 -1.64 9.78 2.79
C VAL A 544 -2.79 10.22 3.71
N ARG A 545 -4.04 10.20 3.21
CA ARG A 545 -5.22 10.51 4.03
C ARG A 545 -5.36 9.48 5.14
N VAL A 546 -5.85 9.94 6.29
CA VAL A 546 -6.02 9.08 7.47
C VAL A 546 -7.50 8.76 7.65
N VAL A 547 -7.83 7.48 7.76
CA VAL A 547 -9.14 7.00 8.18
C VAL A 547 -9.01 6.35 9.56
N VAL A 548 -9.86 6.76 10.50
CA VAL A 548 -9.93 6.22 11.86
C VAL A 548 -11.30 5.59 12.07
N GLY A 549 -11.35 4.28 12.22
CA GLY A 549 -12.55 3.55 12.59
C GLY A 549 -12.95 3.87 14.03
N LEU A 550 -14.24 4.07 14.26
CA LEU A 550 -14.80 4.41 15.56
C LEU A 550 -15.76 3.34 16.11
N GLY A 551 -16.01 2.28 15.35
CA GLY A 551 -16.98 1.26 15.70
C GLY A 551 -18.40 1.82 15.70
N ASP A 552 -19.02 1.83 16.89
CA ASP A 552 -20.35 2.39 17.12
C ASP A 552 -20.28 3.72 17.91
N GLU A 553 -19.06 4.26 18.16
CA GLU A 553 -18.81 5.45 18.96
C GLU A 553 -18.77 6.74 18.11
N THR A 554 -18.67 7.88 18.77
CA THR A 554 -18.33 9.18 18.17
C THR A 554 -17.01 9.69 18.73
N ALA A 555 -16.42 10.67 18.04
CA ALA A 555 -15.21 11.34 18.48
C ALA A 555 -15.55 12.56 19.34
N ARG A 556 -14.90 12.67 20.52
CA ARG A 556 -14.97 13.87 21.39
C ARG A 556 -13.91 14.90 21.02
N GLU A 557 -12.75 14.41 20.58
CA GLU A 557 -11.61 15.26 20.29
C GLU A 557 -10.79 14.63 19.18
N LEU A 558 -10.38 15.46 18.24
CA LEU A 558 -9.36 15.16 17.24
C LEU A 558 -8.19 16.11 17.48
N GLU A 559 -6.98 15.57 17.59
CA GLU A 559 -5.75 16.33 17.63
C GLU A 559 -4.85 15.87 16.48
N ILE A 560 -4.27 16.84 15.77
CA ILE A 560 -3.33 16.60 14.67
C ILE A 560 -2.04 17.34 15.03
N GLU A 561 -0.93 16.64 14.96
CA GLU A 561 0.41 17.19 15.19
C GLU A 561 1.24 17.10 13.91
N ARG A 562 1.84 18.24 13.51
CA ARG A 562 2.73 18.40 12.35
C ARG A 562 3.91 19.28 12.75
N HIS A 563 5.16 18.81 12.55
CA HIS A 563 6.40 19.56 12.83
C HIS A 563 6.38 20.29 14.19
N GLY A 564 5.88 19.63 15.25
CA GLY A 564 5.76 20.22 16.59
C GLY A 564 4.65 21.25 16.75
N GLY A 565 3.95 21.64 15.68
CA GLY A 565 2.69 22.38 15.73
C GLY A 565 1.51 21.44 16.01
N ARG A 566 0.45 21.97 16.64
CA ARG A 566 -0.68 21.13 17.06
C ARG A 566 -2.00 21.84 16.88
N VAL A 567 -2.96 21.18 16.27
CA VAL A 567 -4.33 21.67 16.12
C VAL A 567 -5.31 20.69 16.77
N ARG A 568 -6.38 21.23 17.37
CA ARG A 568 -7.38 20.44 18.08
C ARG A 568 -8.78 20.84 17.66
N PHE A 569 -9.63 19.83 17.41
CA PHE A 569 -11.04 19.97 17.12
C PHE A 569 -11.84 19.28 18.23
N LEU A 570 -12.86 19.95 18.75
CA LEU A 570 -13.78 19.38 19.73
C LEU A 570 -15.04 18.93 19.01
N ASP A 571 -15.54 17.76 19.37
CA ASP A 571 -16.73 17.12 18.79
C ASP A 571 -16.69 17.16 17.25
N PRO A 572 -15.60 16.62 16.60
CA PRO A 572 -15.49 16.64 15.15
C PRO A 572 -16.63 15.84 14.51
N PRO A 573 -17.10 16.24 13.31
CA PRO A 573 -18.10 15.45 12.60
C PRO A 573 -17.53 14.07 12.26
N VAL A 574 -18.36 13.04 12.27
CA VAL A 574 -17.99 11.66 11.90
C VAL A 574 -18.74 11.23 10.65
N ASP A 575 -18.32 10.14 10.03
CA ASP A 575 -18.81 9.61 8.75
C ASP A 575 -18.59 10.62 7.60
N VAL A 576 -17.48 11.36 7.67
CA VAL A 576 -17.06 12.36 6.66
C VAL A 576 -15.54 12.53 6.69
N TYR A 577 -15.00 13.08 5.60
CA TYR A 577 -13.65 13.62 5.57
C TYR A 577 -13.62 15.06 6.10
N LEU A 578 -12.79 15.30 7.12
CA LEU A 578 -12.37 16.64 7.54
C LEU A 578 -11.19 17.06 6.64
N VAL A 579 -11.40 18.09 5.83
CA VAL A 579 -10.33 18.62 4.96
C VAL A 579 -9.52 19.66 5.72
N LEU A 580 -8.23 19.42 5.90
CA LEU A 580 -7.31 20.37 6.51
C LEU A 580 -6.98 21.46 5.49
N ALA A 581 -7.13 22.73 5.89
CA ALA A 581 -6.64 23.82 5.06
C ALA A 581 -5.09 23.83 5.07
N ALA A 582 -4.48 24.18 3.95
CA ALA A 582 -3.01 24.29 3.83
C ALA A 582 -2.37 25.21 4.88
N SER A 583 -3.13 26.16 5.44
CA SER A 583 -2.71 27.05 6.52
C SER A 583 -3.66 26.97 7.70
N LEU A 584 -3.55 25.94 8.55
CA LEU A 584 -4.29 25.90 9.82
C LEU A 584 -3.56 26.71 10.89
N PRO A 585 -4.29 27.57 11.66
CA PRO A 585 -3.69 28.23 12.82
C PRO A 585 -3.17 27.18 13.81
N GLY A 586 -1.88 27.20 14.11
CA GLY A 586 -1.23 26.27 15.04
C GLY A 586 -0.50 25.11 14.38
N LEU A 587 -0.67 24.88 13.09
CA LEU A 587 0.22 24.02 12.30
C LEU A 587 1.19 24.88 11.49
N PRO A 588 2.47 24.49 11.38
CA PRO A 588 3.38 25.12 10.43
C PRO A 588 2.81 25.00 9.01
N THR A 589 2.90 26.08 8.26
CA THR A 589 2.69 26.02 6.80
C THR A 589 4.00 25.59 6.17
N GLN A 590 3.96 24.72 5.17
CA GLN A 590 5.12 24.61 4.27
C GLN A 590 5.46 26.00 3.73
N PRO A 591 6.74 26.37 3.69
CA PRO A 591 7.19 27.70 3.25
C PRO A 591 6.87 28.00 1.78
#